data_c9698cd1bfad3d6c7eab9ad0f4c3f395
#
_entry.id   c9698cd1bfad3d6c7eab9ad0f4c3f395
#
_cell.length_a   1.000
_cell.length_b   1.000
_cell.length_c   1.000
_cell.angle_alpha   90.00
_cell.angle_beta   90.00
_cell.angle_gamma   90.00
#
_symmetry.space_group_name_H-M   'P 1'
#
loop_
_entity.id
_entity.type
_entity.pdbx_description
1 polymer ?
#
loop_
_entity_poly.entity_id
_entity_poly.type
_entity_poly.pdbx_seq_one_letter_code
_entity_poly.pdbx_strand_id
1 'polypeptide(L)'
;MKYKDKEIVIACPSYKRPVVETLQYIHFCKVYVSPEEYKTYLEFNPKHKENIVKCKKGIQGNLCRVRNYILDEEFNHGADIVLIIDDDLRCIEHFEMSEDKSYAYEKVKLKSADILDFIYRYSLLCEEWGFKFWGINCNSDTMSYRQYSPFSTTSYIGAPFQCFLKGNELRYDEMLPLKEDYDMTLQNMNKYRGALRVNKYHYVCRQSEQKGGCAIYRNMEKEKEQFEMLQKKWGSDIVRLDTSNKGRSKKNRKYIDYNPIIKIPIRGI
;
A
#
# COMPACT_ATOMS: atom_id res chain seq x y z
N MET A 1 -4.42 -15.07 10.91
CA MET A 1 -5.82 -15.51 11.18
C MET A 1 -6.25 -16.45 10.09
N LYS A 2 -6.70 -17.64 10.49
CA LYS A 2 -7.23 -18.59 9.52
C LYS A 2 -8.61 -18.12 9.02
N TYR A 3 -8.72 -17.96 7.71
CA TYR A 3 -9.98 -17.66 7.04
C TYR A 3 -10.16 -18.65 5.89
N LYS A 4 -11.20 -19.50 5.99
CA LYS A 4 -11.39 -20.68 5.11
C LYS A 4 -10.13 -21.57 5.14
N ASP A 5 -9.48 -21.74 4.00
CA ASP A 5 -8.28 -22.59 3.81
C ASP A 5 -6.96 -21.80 3.83
N LYS A 6 -6.98 -20.48 4.04
CA LYS A 6 -5.80 -19.62 4.01
C LYS A 6 -5.49 -18.98 5.38
N GLU A 7 -4.21 -18.88 5.71
CA GLU A 7 -3.72 -18.03 6.81
C GLU A 7 -3.48 -16.61 6.30
N ILE A 8 -4.33 -15.67 6.73
CA ILE A 8 -4.27 -14.25 6.34
C ILE A 8 -3.70 -13.42 7.47
N VAL A 9 -2.70 -12.62 7.16
CA VAL A 9 -2.15 -11.62 8.07
C VAL A 9 -2.33 -10.23 7.47
N ILE A 10 -2.83 -9.30 8.30
CA ILE A 10 -2.84 -7.88 8.01
C ILE A 10 -1.87 -7.23 8.98
N ALA A 11 -0.92 -6.47 8.46
CA ALA A 11 0.13 -5.85 9.25
C ALA A 11 0.42 -4.42 8.78
N CYS A 12 0.77 -3.55 9.72
CA CYS A 12 1.24 -2.22 9.40
C CYS A 12 2.55 -1.90 10.13
N PRO A 13 3.53 -1.29 9.46
CA PRO A 13 4.66 -0.65 10.11
C PRO A 13 4.19 0.65 10.74
N SER A 14 4.62 0.95 11.97
CA SER A 14 4.35 2.25 12.59
C SER A 14 5.58 2.78 13.30
N TYR A 15 5.84 4.08 13.18
CA TYR A 15 7.00 4.74 13.77
C TYR A 15 6.69 6.17 14.18
N LYS A 16 6.87 6.48 15.47
CA LYS A 16 6.58 7.79 16.08
C LYS A 16 5.14 8.28 15.86
N ARG A 17 4.19 7.34 15.80
CA ARG A 17 2.75 7.57 15.72
C ARG A 17 2.02 6.62 16.65
N PRO A 18 2.07 6.82 17.97
CA PRO A 18 1.57 5.84 18.93
C PRO A 18 0.06 5.62 18.86
N VAL A 19 -0.71 6.58 18.34
CA VAL A 19 -2.15 6.40 18.04
C VAL A 19 -2.28 5.84 16.63
N VAL A 20 -2.64 4.56 16.53
CA VAL A 20 -2.78 3.85 15.24
C VAL A 20 -4.23 3.90 14.79
N GLU A 21 -4.53 4.77 13.79
CA GLU A 21 -5.91 4.95 13.28
C GLU A 21 -6.44 3.66 12.65
N THR A 22 -5.58 2.90 12.00
CA THR A 22 -5.94 1.64 11.33
C THR A 22 -6.61 0.62 12.24
N LEU A 23 -6.23 0.58 13.52
CA LEU A 23 -6.84 -0.32 14.52
C LEU A 23 -8.31 0.01 14.82
N GLN A 24 -8.78 1.22 14.52
CA GLN A 24 -10.20 1.58 14.66
C GLN A 24 -11.08 0.94 13.58
N TYR A 25 -10.48 0.62 12.43
CA TYR A 25 -11.17 0.01 11.32
C TYR A 25 -10.87 -1.49 11.19
N ILE A 26 -9.59 -1.88 11.34
CA ILE A 26 -9.13 -3.26 11.29
C ILE A 26 -8.52 -3.62 12.66
N HIS A 27 -9.38 -3.92 13.61
CA HIS A 27 -9.02 -4.16 15.01
C HIS A 27 -8.12 -5.39 15.24
N PHE A 28 -7.92 -6.24 14.24
CA PHE A 28 -7.03 -7.40 14.26
C PHE A 28 -5.75 -7.21 13.44
N CYS A 29 -5.46 -5.97 12.99
CA CYS A 29 -4.20 -5.65 12.30
C CYS A 29 -3.02 -5.74 13.28
N LYS A 30 -1.93 -6.42 12.89
CA LYS A 30 -0.67 -6.43 13.63
C LYS A 30 0.08 -5.12 13.37
N VAL A 31 0.53 -4.45 14.43
CA VAL A 31 1.25 -3.17 14.35
C VAL A 31 2.70 -3.39 14.74
N TYR A 32 3.61 -3.27 13.79
CA TYR A 32 5.03 -3.49 13.98
C TYR A 32 5.75 -2.21 14.38
N VAL A 33 6.30 -2.20 15.59
CA VAL A 33 6.90 -1.02 16.23
C VAL A 33 8.33 -1.26 16.69
N SER A 34 9.10 -0.18 16.90
CA SER A 34 10.43 -0.29 17.46
C SER A 34 10.40 -0.80 18.91
N PRO A 35 11.47 -1.48 19.38
CA PRO A 35 11.58 -1.89 20.77
C PRO A 35 11.49 -0.71 21.75
N GLU A 36 12.02 0.44 21.37
CA GLU A 36 12.08 1.66 22.16
C GLU A 36 10.70 2.29 22.36
N GLU A 37 9.82 2.16 21.35
CA GLU A 37 8.48 2.75 21.37
C GLU A 37 7.40 1.77 21.86
N TYR A 38 7.72 0.49 22.00
CA TYR A 38 6.75 -0.58 22.27
C TYR A 38 5.83 -0.28 23.46
N LYS A 39 6.39 0.19 24.59
CA LYS A 39 5.60 0.54 25.79
C LYS A 39 4.61 1.67 25.50
N THR A 40 5.06 2.71 24.82
CA THR A 40 4.22 3.85 24.43
C THR A 40 3.05 3.41 23.55
N TYR A 41 3.30 2.52 22.58
CA TYR A 41 2.20 1.99 21.75
C TYR A 41 1.19 1.16 22.54
N LEU A 42 1.62 0.39 23.53
CA LEU A 42 0.72 -0.34 24.44
C LEU A 42 -0.16 0.60 25.27
N GLU A 43 0.39 1.72 25.73
CA GLU A 43 -0.33 2.74 26.49
C GLU A 43 -1.39 3.46 25.65
N PHE A 44 -1.04 3.83 24.41
CA PHE A 44 -1.93 4.56 23.52
C PHE A 44 -2.98 3.68 22.84
N ASN A 45 -2.78 2.35 22.79
CA ASN A 45 -3.74 1.39 22.19
C ASN A 45 -4.17 0.33 23.20
N PRO A 46 -4.78 0.70 24.34
CA PRO A 46 -5.04 -0.23 25.46
C PRO A 46 -5.99 -1.38 25.10
N LYS A 47 -6.86 -1.19 24.08
CA LYS A 47 -7.81 -2.21 23.60
C LYS A 47 -7.20 -3.18 22.58
N HIS A 48 -5.98 -2.90 22.11
CA HIS A 48 -5.32 -3.62 21.01
C HIS A 48 -3.88 -4.01 21.36
N LYS A 49 -3.62 -4.28 22.64
CA LYS A 49 -2.26 -4.59 23.12
C LYS A 49 -1.69 -5.84 22.47
N GLU A 50 -2.52 -6.83 22.22
CA GLU A 50 -2.16 -8.09 21.56
C GLU A 50 -1.77 -7.91 20.09
N ASN A 51 -2.18 -6.80 19.48
CA ASN A 51 -1.85 -6.49 18.09
C ASN A 51 -0.47 -5.82 17.94
N ILE A 52 0.07 -5.26 19.03
CA ILE A 52 1.35 -4.53 18.98
C ILE A 52 2.50 -5.52 18.98
N VAL A 53 3.25 -5.55 17.90
CA VAL A 53 4.38 -6.46 17.67
C VAL A 53 5.69 -5.68 17.78
N LYS A 54 6.56 -6.13 18.69
CA LYS A 54 7.88 -5.55 18.86
C LYS A 54 8.85 -6.10 17.82
N CYS A 55 9.39 -5.24 16.94
CA CYS A 55 10.45 -5.62 16.01
C CYS A 55 11.76 -5.97 16.73
N LYS A 56 12.65 -6.68 16.04
CA LYS A 56 14.04 -6.81 16.45
C LYS A 56 14.74 -5.43 16.44
N LYS A 57 15.75 -5.28 17.29
CA LYS A 57 16.55 -4.04 17.33
C LYS A 57 17.22 -3.78 15.97
N GLY A 58 17.21 -2.55 15.50
CA GLY A 58 17.84 -2.13 14.25
C GLY A 58 16.95 -2.26 12.99
N ILE A 59 15.73 -2.78 13.12
CA ILE A 59 14.79 -2.89 11.99
C ILE A 59 14.17 -1.53 11.64
N GLN A 60 13.83 -0.74 12.64
CA GLN A 60 13.20 0.57 12.44
C GLN A 60 14.16 1.61 11.85
N GLY A 61 13.61 2.72 11.33
CA GLY A 61 14.36 3.82 10.71
C GLY A 61 14.43 3.77 9.18
N ASN A 62 13.97 2.67 8.57
CA ASN A 62 13.80 2.54 7.13
C ASN A 62 12.51 1.75 6.86
N LEU A 63 11.57 2.35 6.13
CA LEU A 63 10.25 1.75 5.85
C LEU A 63 10.37 0.42 5.09
N CYS A 64 11.27 0.37 4.10
CA CYS A 64 11.51 -0.85 3.32
C CYS A 64 11.99 -2.00 4.19
N ARG A 65 12.91 -1.72 5.12
CA ARG A 65 13.42 -2.74 6.05
C ARG A 65 12.33 -3.28 6.95
N VAL A 66 11.46 -2.43 7.48
CA VAL A 66 10.35 -2.86 8.34
C VAL A 66 9.36 -3.70 7.54
N ARG A 67 9.02 -3.31 6.33
CA ARG A 67 8.12 -4.08 5.45
C ARG A 67 8.73 -5.43 5.05
N ASN A 68 10.03 -5.46 4.75
CA ASN A 68 10.74 -6.71 4.49
C ASN A 68 10.71 -7.64 5.71
N TYR A 69 10.98 -7.08 6.89
CA TYR A 69 10.91 -7.82 8.14
C TYR A 69 9.51 -8.40 8.38
N ILE A 70 8.44 -7.65 8.14
CA ILE A 70 7.05 -8.12 8.24
C ILE A 70 6.82 -9.30 7.29
N LEU A 71 7.22 -9.18 6.01
CA LEU A 71 7.04 -10.25 5.04
C LEU A 71 7.78 -11.52 5.44
N ASP A 72 9.04 -11.39 5.88
CA ASP A 72 9.85 -12.53 6.29
C ASP A 72 9.29 -13.21 7.53
N GLU A 73 8.96 -12.45 8.58
CA GLU A 73 8.39 -13.00 9.81
C GLU A 73 7.04 -13.70 9.55
N GLU A 74 6.13 -13.07 8.82
CA GLU A 74 4.79 -13.63 8.66
C GLU A 74 4.77 -14.83 7.70
N PHE A 75 5.53 -14.81 6.61
CA PHE A 75 5.63 -15.99 5.74
C PHE A 75 6.38 -17.15 6.40
N ASN A 76 7.42 -16.87 7.21
CA ASN A 76 8.11 -17.90 7.99
C ASN A 76 7.21 -18.50 9.08
N HIS A 77 6.23 -17.76 9.58
CA HIS A 77 5.22 -18.26 10.52
C HIS A 77 4.02 -18.92 9.82
N GLY A 78 4.09 -19.13 8.52
CA GLY A 78 3.11 -19.93 7.77
C GLY A 78 1.95 -19.14 7.16
N ALA A 79 2.03 -17.81 7.09
CA ALA A 79 1.02 -17.04 6.37
C ALA A 79 0.98 -17.41 4.88
N ASP A 80 -0.22 -17.51 4.32
CA ASP A 80 -0.44 -17.70 2.89
C ASP A 80 -0.62 -16.35 2.18
N ILE A 81 -1.15 -15.36 2.91
CA ILE A 81 -1.47 -14.02 2.43
C ILE A 81 -1.01 -13.01 3.47
N VAL A 82 -0.17 -12.06 3.07
CA VAL A 82 0.28 -10.94 3.91
C VAL A 82 -0.15 -9.63 3.26
N LEU A 83 -1.07 -8.93 3.89
CA LEU A 83 -1.47 -7.58 3.51
C LEU A 83 -0.69 -6.58 4.36
N ILE A 84 0.13 -5.75 3.72
CA ILE A 84 0.78 -4.59 4.34
C ILE A 84 -0.06 -3.35 4.05
N ILE A 85 -0.40 -2.63 5.12
CA ILE A 85 -1.17 -1.37 5.07
C ILE A 85 -0.46 -0.28 5.88
N ASP A 86 -0.84 0.98 5.69
CA ASP A 86 -0.32 2.07 6.51
C ASP A 86 -1.06 2.20 7.85
N ASP A 87 -0.43 2.82 8.86
CA ASP A 87 -0.95 2.97 10.23
C ASP A 87 -2.07 4.02 10.37
N ASP A 88 -2.34 4.76 9.29
CA ASP A 88 -3.36 5.81 9.21
C ASP A 88 -4.52 5.49 8.25
N LEU A 89 -4.69 4.21 7.90
CA LEU A 89 -5.82 3.76 7.09
C LEU A 89 -7.13 3.91 7.87
N ARG A 90 -8.06 4.71 7.34
CA ARG A 90 -9.38 4.96 7.95
C ARG A 90 -10.44 3.96 7.51
N CYS A 91 -10.44 3.65 6.22
CA CYS A 91 -11.34 2.66 5.64
C CYS A 91 -10.91 2.29 4.21
N ILE A 92 -11.55 1.26 3.70
CA ILE A 92 -11.60 0.93 2.29
C ILE A 92 -13.00 1.30 1.80
N GLU A 93 -13.07 1.94 0.65
CA GLU A 93 -14.34 2.26 -0.02
C GLU A 93 -14.36 1.63 -1.41
N HIS A 94 -15.55 1.47 -1.95
CA HIS A 94 -15.75 1.00 -3.32
C HIS A 94 -16.76 1.87 -4.04
N PHE A 95 -16.65 1.88 -5.37
CA PHE A 95 -17.56 2.60 -6.24
C PHE A 95 -18.79 1.76 -6.53
N GLU A 96 -19.99 2.34 -6.31
CA GLU A 96 -21.26 1.79 -6.72
C GLU A 96 -22.00 2.78 -7.61
N MET A 97 -22.85 2.30 -8.50
CA MET A 97 -23.71 3.20 -9.27
C MET A 97 -24.73 3.82 -8.33
N SER A 98 -24.87 5.15 -8.41
CA SER A 98 -25.90 5.85 -7.66
C SER A 98 -27.26 5.51 -8.21
N GLU A 99 -28.22 5.20 -7.34
CA GLU A 99 -29.62 4.93 -7.72
C GLU A 99 -30.30 6.18 -8.32
N ASP A 100 -29.89 7.36 -7.84
CA ASP A 100 -30.52 8.65 -8.22
C ASP A 100 -29.94 9.28 -9.50
N LYS A 101 -28.78 8.84 -9.96
CA LYS A 101 -28.06 9.45 -11.10
C LYS A 101 -27.52 8.38 -12.03
N SER A 102 -28.11 8.23 -13.18
CA SER A 102 -27.87 7.14 -14.15
C SER A 102 -26.43 6.98 -14.65
N TYR A 103 -25.49 7.81 -14.31
CA TYR A 103 -24.05 7.71 -14.70
C TYR A 103 -23.08 8.18 -13.61
N ALA A 104 -23.53 8.42 -12.39
CA ALA A 104 -22.67 8.82 -11.28
C ALA A 104 -22.37 7.63 -10.37
N TYR A 105 -21.11 7.56 -9.92
CA TYR A 105 -20.72 6.63 -8.87
C TYR A 105 -20.72 7.32 -7.51
N GLU A 106 -21.13 6.60 -6.50
CA GLU A 106 -20.97 6.95 -5.11
C GLU A 106 -19.94 6.04 -4.43
N LYS A 107 -19.45 6.47 -3.28
CA LYS A 107 -18.46 5.73 -2.49
C LYS A 107 -19.15 5.06 -1.32
N VAL A 108 -19.02 3.75 -1.27
CA VAL A 108 -19.59 2.93 -0.21
C VAL A 108 -18.45 2.31 0.61
N LYS A 109 -18.52 2.47 1.92
CA LYS A 109 -17.51 1.93 2.82
C LYS A 109 -17.63 0.41 2.93
N LEU A 110 -16.52 -0.30 2.73
CA LEU A 110 -16.42 -1.73 3.02
C LEU A 110 -16.52 -1.92 4.55
N LYS A 111 -17.42 -2.80 5.00
CA LYS A 111 -17.56 -3.09 6.43
C LYS A 111 -16.33 -3.85 6.94
N SER A 112 -15.92 -3.57 8.17
CA SER A 112 -14.80 -4.26 8.83
C SER A 112 -14.98 -5.78 8.85
N ALA A 113 -16.21 -6.27 9.03
CA ALA A 113 -16.54 -7.69 9.02
C ALA A 113 -16.26 -8.38 7.68
N ASP A 114 -16.30 -7.64 6.57
CA ASP A 114 -16.15 -8.18 5.21
C ASP A 114 -14.69 -8.15 4.71
N ILE A 115 -13.77 -7.57 5.48
CA ILE A 115 -12.38 -7.37 5.07
C ILE A 115 -11.67 -8.69 4.77
N LEU A 116 -11.83 -9.71 5.61
CA LEU A 116 -11.18 -11.01 5.39
C LEU A 116 -11.71 -11.71 4.13
N ASP A 117 -13.02 -11.64 3.89
CA ASP A 117 -13.61 -12.21 2.67
C ASP A 117 -13.15 -11.45 1.41
N PHE A 118 -13.06 -10.13 1.52
CA PHE A 118 -12.51 -9.27 0.47
C PHE A 118 -11.07 -9.65 0.13
N ILE A 119 -10.18 -9.76 1.13
CA ILE A 119 -8.78 -10.13 0.93
C ILE A 119 -8.68 -11.53 0.35
N TYR A 120 -9.42 -12.48 0.89
CA TYR A 120 -9.42 -13.86 0.43
C TYR A 120 -9.80 -13.96 -1.05
N ARG A 121 -10.94 -13.36 -1.46
CA ARG A 121 -11.43 -13.44 -2.85
C ARG A 121 -10.45 -12.86 -3.86
N TYR A 122 -9.89 -11.68 -3.59
CA TYR A 122 -8.97 -11.06 -4.54
C TYR A 122 -7.58 -11.70 -4.52
N SER A 123 -7.18 -12.32 -3.41
CA SER A 123 -5.97 -13.13 -3.38
C SER A 123 -6.11 -14.41 -4.21
N LEU A 124 -7.24 -15.08 -4.16
CA LEU A 124 -7.51 -16.23 -5.05
C LEU A 124 -7.51 -15.82 -6.52
N LEU A 125 -8.16 -14.71 -6.86
CA LEU A 125 -8.16 -14.20 -8.24
C LEU A 125 -6.73 -13.84 -8.71
N CYS A 126 -5.94 -13.23 -7.84
CA CYS A 126 -4.54 -12.92 -8.10
C CYS A 126 -3.71 -14.19 -8.35
N GLU A 127 -3.92 -15.23 -7.54
CA GLU A 127 -3.27 -16.53 -7.66
C GLU A 127 -3.68 -17.26 -8.95
N GLU A 128 -4.97 -17.26 -9.27
CA GLU A 128 -5.53 -17.85 -10.49
C GLU A 128 -4.94 -17.22 -11.76
N TRP A 129 -4.70 -15.92 -11.74
CA TRP A 129 -4.08 -15.20 -12.86
C TRP A 129 -2.55 -15.35 -12.89
N GLY A 130 -1.96 -16.13 -11.99
CA GLY A 130 -0.52 -16.39 -11.93
C GLY A 130 0.31 -15.28 -11.30
N PHE A 131 -0.33 -14.27 -10.67
CA PHE A 131 0.36 -13.20 -9.99
C PHE A 131 0.61 -13.53 -8.51
N LYS A 132 1.54 -12.80 -7.89
CA LYS A 132 1.93 -12.96 -6.48
C LYS A 132 1.77 -11.67 -5.67
N PHE A 133 1.21 -10.61 -6.28
CA PHE A 133 1.07 -9.30 -5.69
C PHE A 133 -0.19 -8.61 -6.22
N TRP A 134 -0.96 -8.03 -5.30
CA TRP A 134 -2.14 -7.28 -5.67
C TRP A 134 -2.41 -6.09 -4.74
N GLY A 135 -3.23 -5.18 -5.19
CA GLY A 135 -3.67 -4.04 -4.42
C GLY A 135 -4.93 -3.41 -4.96
N ILE A 136 -5.28 -2.26 -4.42
CA ILE A 136 -6.47 -1.50 -4.80
C ILE A 136 -6.10 -0.15 -5.40
N ASN A 137 -7.08 0.57 -5.90
CA ASN A 137 -6.88 1.86 -6.55
C ASN A 137 -6.39 2.90 -5.53
N CYS A 138 -5.42 3.71 -5.92
CA CYS A 138 -4.96 4.86 -5.15
C CYS A 138 -5.74 6.15 -5.48
N ASN A 139 -6.59 6.13 -6.52
CA ASN A 139 -7.42 7.26 -6.89
C ASN A 139 -8.87 7.06 -6.42
N SER A 140 -9.32 7.95 -5.55
CA SER A 140 -10.69 7.97 -5.01
C SER A 140 -11.67 8.83 -5.81
N ASP A 141 -11.25 9.37 -6.97
CA ASP A 141 -12.11 10.17 -7.81
C ASP A 141 -13.11 9.30 -8.58
N THR A 142 -14.40 9.49 -8.30
CA THR A 142 -15.50 8.76 -8.95
C THR A 142 -15.52 8.95 -10.47
N MET A 143 -15.05 10.10 -10.96
CA MET A 143 -14.97 10.40 -12.40
C MET A 143 -13.89 9.59 -13.12
N SER A 144 -12.93 9.04 -12.40
CA SER A 144 -11.84 8.22 -12.97
C SER A 144 -12.18 6.73 -13.04
N TYR A 145 -13.20 6.26 -12.31
CA TYR A 145 -13.60 4.85 -12.31
C TYR A 145 -14.45 4.51 -13.53
N ARG A 146 -14.28 3.30 -14.05
CA ARG A 146 -15.08 2.73 -15.15
C ARG A 146 -15.47 1.29 -14.81
N GLN A 147 -16.77 1.02 -14.76
CA GLN A 147 -17.31 -0.31 -14.41
C GLN A 147 -16.84 -1.42 -15.34
N TYR A 148 -16.63 -1.12 -16.62
CA TYR A 148 -16.13 -2.07 -17.61
C TYR A 148 -14.62 -2.34 -17.52
N SER A 149 -13.91 -1.67 -16.62
CA SER A 149 -12.49 -1.88 -16.35
C SER A 149 -12.24 -2.07 -14.84
N PRO A 150 -12.83 -3.13 -14.23
CA PRO A 150 -12.77 -3.32 -12.79
C PRO A 150 -11.38 -3.74 -12.29
N PHE A 151 -10.52 -4.23 -13.18
CA PHE A 151 -9.17 -4.69 -12.90
C PHE A 151 -8.14 -4.07 -13.83
N SER A 152 -6.90 -4.07 -13.38
CA SER A 152 -5.72 -3.78 -14.19
C SER A 152 -4.58 -4.68 -13.76
N THR A 153 -3.77 -5.14 -14.72
CA THR A 153 -2.62 -6.03 -14.48
C THR A 153 -1.28 -5.32 -14.63
N THR A 154 -1.30 -4.08 -15.11
CA THR A 154 -0.09 -3.29 -15.41
C THR A 154 -0.11 -1.91 -14.76
N SER A 155 -0.98 -1.69 -13.77
CA SER A 155 -1.09 -0.42 -13.08
C SER A 155 -0.32 -0.41 -11.76
N TYR A 156 0.13 0.77 -11.39
CA TYR A 156 0.77 1.04 -10.10
C TYR A 156 -0.13 0.65 -8.92
N ILE A 157 0.49 0.06 -7.90
CA ILE A 157 -0.13 -0.32 -6.63
C ILE A 157 0.53 0.49 -5.51
N GLY A 158 -0.25 1.36 -4.88
CA GLY A 158 0.23 2.30 -3.86
C GLY A 158 0.54 1.64 -2.52
N ALA A 159 1.43 2.26 -1.78
CA ALA A 159 1.95 1.84 -0.49
C ALA A 159 0.90 1.54 0.60
N PRO A 160 -0.20 2.30 0.71
CA PRO A 160 -1.18 2.08 1.78
C PRO A 160 -1.95 0.75 1.71
N PHE A 161 -1.83 0.01 0.59
CA PHE A 161 -2.48 -1.29 0.47
C PHE A 161 -1.71 -2.19 -0.51
N GLN A 162 -0.85 -3.04 0.01
CA GLN A 162 -0.03 -3.97 -0.78
C GLN A 162 -0.17 -5.39 -0.24
N CYS A 163 -0.78 -6.27 -1.01
CA CYS A 163 -1.04 -7.65 -0.64
C CYS A 163 -0.11 -8.61 -1.36
N PHE A 164 0.57 -9.44 -0.59
CA PHE A 164 1.56 -10.42 -1.05
C PHE A 164 1.03 -11.82 -0.83
N LEU A 165 1.20 -12.69 -1.82
CA LEU A 165 0.87 -14.11 -1.72
C LEU A 165 2.13 -14.93 -1.43
N LYS A 166 1.96 -16.03 -0.74
CA LYS A 166 3.03 -17.02 -0.50
C LYS A 166 3.74 -17.37 -1.80
N GLY A 167 5.07 -17.45 -1.73
CA GLY A 167 5.92 -17.64 -2.91
C GLY A 167 6.26 -16.36 -3.65
N ASN A 168 5.84 -15.17 -3.16
CA ASN A 168 6.45 -13.92 -3.60
C ASN A 168 7.84 -13.78 -2.95
N GLU A 169 8.90 -13.86 -3.78
CA GLU A 169 10.30 -13.80 -3.33
C GLU A 169 10.85 -12.37 -3.32
N LEU A 170 10.07 -11.38 -3.78
CA LEU A 170 10.52 -10.01 -3.89
C LEU A 170 10.54 -9.31 -2.54
N ARG A 171 11.49 -8.38 -2.38
CA ARG A 171 11.63 -7.53 -1.20
C ARG A 171 11.82 -6.09 -1.62
N TYR A 172 11.42 -5.19 -0.74
CA TYR A 172 11.61 -3.75 -0.94
C TYR A 172 13.10 -3.41 -0.96
N ASP A 173 13.49 -2.54 -1.88
CA ASP A 173 14.83 -1.99 -1.95
C ASP A 173 15.03 -0.93 -0.86
N GLU A 174 15.88 -1.20 0.12
CA GLU A 174 16.14 -0.30 1.25
C GLU A 174 16.78 1.03 0.84
N MET A 175 17.28 1.12 -0.40
CA MET A 175 17.79 2.37 -0.97
C MET A 175 16.66 3.28 -1.52
N LEU A 176 15.42 2.79 -1.61
CA LEU A 176 14.29 3.50 -2.20
C LEU A 176 13.11 3.73 -1.21
N PRO A 177 13.34 4.18 0.05
CA PRO A 177 12.29 4.25 1.07
C PRO A 177 11.19 5.30 0.83
N LEU A 178 11.29 6.13 -0.22
CA LEU A 178 10.27 7.11 -0.63
C LEU A 178 9.64 6.78 -2.00
N LYS A 179 10.11 5.72 -2.66
CA LYS A 179 9.60 5.22 -3.94
C LYS A 179 9.48 3.69 -3.93
N GLU A 180 9.41 3.12 -2.74
CA GLU A 180 9.37 1.67 -2.49
C GLU A 180 8.18 0.99 -3.14
N ASP A 181 7.06 1.64 -3.22
CA ASP A 181 5.82 1.15 -3.79
C ASP A 181 5.87 1.11 -5.33
N TYR A 182 6.45 2.12 -5.95
CA TYR A 182 6.74 2.12 -7.39
C TYR A 182 7.72 1.01 -7.75
N ASP A 183 8.81 0.89 -6.98
CA ASP A 183 9.83 -0.13 -7.20
C ASP A 183 9.25 -1.54 -7.01
N MET A 184 8.49 -1.78 -5.93
CA MET A 184 7.84 -3.07 -5.67
C MET A 184 6.85 -3.45 -6.78
N THR A 185 6.08 -2.48 -7.27
CA THR A 185 5.19 -2.69 -8.41
C THR A 185 5.96 -3.12 -9.65
N LEU A 186 7.04 -2.42 -9.99
CA LEU A 186 7.89 -2.72 -11.15
C LEU A 186 8.62 -4.06 -11.01
N GLN A 187 9.10 -4.40 -9.81
CA GLN A 187 9.72 -5.71 -9.55
C GLN A 187 8.74 -6.86 -9.83
N ASN A 188 7.50 -6.77 -9.33
CA ASN A 188 6.47 -7.79 -9.56
C ASN A 188 6.11 -7.90 -11.05
N MET A 189 5.96 -6.79 -11.73
CA MET A 189 5.67 -6.78 -13.17
C MET A 189 6.82 -7.36 -13.99
N ASN A 190 8.07 -7.12 -13.58
CA ASN A 190 9.24 -7.70 -14.24
C ASN A 190 9.33 -9.22 -14.02
N LYS A 191 9.17 -9.67 -12.75
CA LYS A 191 9.36 -11.08 -12.38
C LYS A 191 8.14 -11.93 -12.71
N TYR A 192 6.94 -11.47 -12.34
CA TYR A 192 5.69 -12.25 -12.46
C TYR A 192 4.81 -11.79 -13.63
N ARG A 193 5.31 -10.88 -14.47
CA ARG A 193 4.64 -10.35 -15.67
C ARG A 193 3.36 -9.57 -15.42
N GLY A 194 3.04 -9.28 -14.18
CA GLY A 194 1.89 -8.48 -13.80
C GLY A 194 1.70 -8.37 -12.30
N ALA A 195 0.74 -7.55 -11.93
CA ALA A 195 0.22 -7.40 -10.57
C ALA A 195 -1.27 -7.06 -10.68
N LEU A 196 -2.11 -7.66 -9.86
CA LEU A 196 -3.55 -7.39 -9.93
C LEU A 196 -3.88 -6.11 -9.17
N ARG A 197 -4.42 -5.08 -9.84
CA ARG A 197 -5.04 -3.93 -9.19
C ARG A 197 -6.56 -3.99 -9.34
N VAL A 198 -7.26 -3.97 -8.20
CA VAL A 198 -8.72 -3.94 -8.14
C VAL A 198 -9.19 -2.49 -8.19
N ASN A 199 -9.62 -2.02 -9.37
CA ASN A 199 -9.94 -0.62 -9.61
C ASN A 199 -11.23 -0.15 -8.92
N LYS A 200 -12.14 -1.08 -8.62
CA LYS A 200 -13.41 -0.79 -7.95
C LYS A 200 -13.22 -0.28 -6.51
N TYR A 201 -12.16 -0.69 -5.83
CA TYR A 201 -11.89 -0.36 -4.44
C TYR A 201 -10.74 0.63 -4.33
N HIS A 202 -10.82 1.52 -3.35
CA HIS A 202 -9.74 2.44 -2.99
C HIS A 202 -9.61 2.56 -1.47
N TYR A 203 -8.42 2.94 -1.02
CA TYR A 203 -8.16 3.21 0.40
C TYR A 203 -8.38 4.68 0.73
N VAL A 204 -8.73 4.95 1.99
CA VAL A 204 -8.83 6.29 2.57
C VAL A 204 -7.85 6.36 3.74
N CYS A 205 -6.74 7.06 3.52
CA CYS A 205 -5.74 7.35 4.54
C CYS A 205 -5.81 8.81 4.96
N ARG A 206 -5.28 9.12 6.14
CA ARG A 206 -5.09 10.51 6.54
C ARG A 206 -4.01 11.12 5.67
N GLN A 207 -4.19 12.40 5.28
CA GLN A 207 -3.26 13.04 4.36
C GLN A 207 -1.82 13.15 4.90
N SER A 208 -0.84 13.26 4.01
CA SER A 208 0.62 13.15 4.23
C SER A 208 1.26 14.20 5.17
N GLU A 209 0.50 15.10 5.75
CA GLU A 209 0.98 16.16 6.66
C GLU A 209 1.17 15.68 8.12
N GLN A 210 1.02 14.40 8.41
CA GLN A 210 1.20 13.87 9.76
C GLN A 210 2.67 13.82 10.16
N LYS A 211 2.95 14.18 11.42
CA LYS A 211 4.27 13.98 12.04
C LYS A 211 4.52 12.48 12.24
N GLY A 212 5.77 12.04 12.06
CA GLY A 212 6.16 10.63 12.21
C GLY A 212 6.27 9.87 10.88
N GLY A 213 6.55 8.58 10.92
CA GLY A 213 6.75 7.75 9.75
C GLY A 213 7.81 8.31 8.79
N CYS A 214 7.55 8.21 7.49
CA CYS A 214 8.46 8.73 6.45
C CYS A 214 8.60 10.26 6.45
N ALA A 215 7.66 11.01 7.05
CA ALA A 215 7.73 12.46 7.12
C ALA A 215 8.96 12.98 7.88
N ILE A 216 9.60 12.14 8.71
CA ILE A 216 10.79 12.50 9.48
C ILE A 216 12.01 12.75 8.58
N TYR A 217 12.14 11.99 7.49
CA TYR A 217 13.26 12.09 6.56
C TYR A 217 12.86 12.55 5.16
N ARG A 218 11.55 12.74 4.91
CA ARG A 218 11.03 13.21 3.62
C ARG A 218 11.27 14.71 3.46
N ASN A 219 11.97 15.09 2.40
CA ASN A 219 12.13 16.45 1.93
C ASN A 219 12.28 16.47 0.40
N MET A 220 12.23 17.65 -0.20
CA MET A 220 12.25 17.81 -1.66
C MET A 220 13.51 17.28 -2.34
N GLU A 221 14.64 17.42 -1.69
CA GLU A 221 15.93 16.95 -2.21
C GLU A 221 15.96 15.43 -2.24
N LYS A 222 15.51 14.78 -1.16
CA LYS A 222 15.39 13.32 -1.09
C LYS A 222 14.33 12.77 -2.03
N GLU A 223 13.20 13.44 -2.20
CA GLU A 223 12.18 13.04 -3.18
C GLU A 223 12.74 13.03 -4.61
N LYS A 224 13.54 14.06 -4.95
CA LYS A 224 14.24 14.14 -6.24
C LYS A 224 15.27 13.03 -6.37
N GLU A 225 16.15 12.87 -5.39
CA GLU A 225 17.17 11.82 -5.35
C GLU A 225 16.55 10.43 -5.55
N GLN A 226 15.50 10.13 -4.81
CA GLN A 226 14.79 8.84 -4.87
C GLN A 226 14.12 8.62 -6.24
N PHE A 227 13.57 9.68 -6.83
CA PHE A 227 13.04 9.62 -8.19
C PHE A 227 14.15 9.31 -9.20
N GLU A 228 15.29 9.99 -9.12
CA GLU A 228 16.44 9.79 -10.01
C GLU A 228 17.02 8.37 -9.86
N MET A 229 17.09 7.85 -8.62
CA MET A 229 17.51 6.48 -8.34
C MET A 229 16.54 5.45 -8.96
N LEU A 230 15.23 5.65 -8.79
CA LEU A 230 14.21 4.78 -9.38
C LEU A 230 14.32 4.81 -10.92
N GLN A 231 14.48 6.00 -11.51
CA GLN A 231 14.64 6.17 -12.95
C GLN A 231 15.93 5.51 -13.47
N LYS A 232 17.03 5.62 -12.73
CA LYS A 232 18.30 4.94 -13.05
C LYS A 232 18.15 3.41 -13.02
N LYS A 233 17.37 2.89 -12.04
CA LYS A 233 17.14 1.44 -11.88
C LYS A 233 16.31 0.85 -13.01
N TRP A 234 15.25 1.55 -13.44
CA TRP A 234 14.25 1.01 -14.37
C TRP A 234 14.30 1.63 -15.78
N GLY A 235 15.02 2.72 -15.95
CA GLY A 235 15.13 3.44 -17.21
C GLY A 235 14.10 4.57 -17.38
N SER A 236 14.50 5.60 -18.13
CA SER A 236 13.66 6.80 -18.37
C SER A 236 12.44 6.54 -19.25
N ASP A 237 12.42 5.43 -19.98
CA ASP A 237 11.26 5.02 -20.78
C ASP A 237 10.14 4.42 -19.92
N ILE A 238 10.51 3.82 -18.80
CA ILE A 238 9.57 3.22 -17.83
C ILE A 238 9.17 4.23 -16.76
N VAL A 239 10.14 4.94 -16.18
CA VAL A 239 9.92 5.89 -15.07
C VAL A 239 10.07 7.31 -15.59
N ARG A 240 8.95 8.06 -15.59
CA ARG A 240 8.90 9.43 -16.10
C ARG A 240 8.39 10.38 -15.03
N LEU A 241 8.89 11.62 -15.04
CA LEU A 241 8.35 12.66 -14.18
C LEU A 241 6.93 13.04 -14.64
N ASP A 242 5.99 13.10 -13.70
CA ASP A 242 4.66 13.64 -14.00
C ASP A 242 4.75 15.15 -14.27
N THR A 243 4.58 15.51 -15.52
CA THR A 243 4.53 16.91 -15.97
C THR A 243 3.12 17.42 -16.24
N SER A 244 2.09 16.57 -16.09
CA SER A 244 0.67 16.88 -16.38
C SER A 244 0.12 18.03 -15.53
N ASN A 245 0.76 18.29 -14.44
CA ASN A 245 0.39 19.32 -13.46
C ASN A 245 1.06 20.70 -13.71
N LYS A 246 1.80 20.89 -14.78
CA LYS A 246 2.48 22.18 -15.07
C LYS A 246 1.52 23.38 -15.22
N GLY A 247 0.24 23.14 -15.50
CA GLY A 247 -0.78 24.19 -15.70
C GLY A 247 -1.67 24.48 -14.49
N ARG A 248 -1.60 23.72 -13.41
CA ARG A 248 -2.42 23.99 -12.23
C ARG A 248 -1.81 25.09 -11.38
N SER A 249 -2.64 26.06 -10.98
CA SER A 249 -2.32 27.27 -10.23
C SER A 249 -1.22 27.04 -9.17
N LYS A 250 -0.12 27.82 -9.24
CA LYS A 250 0.99 27.83 -8.29
C LYS A 250 0.58 28.14 -6.84
N LYS A 251 -0.64 28.66 -6.61
CA LYS A 251 -1.15 29.04 -5.28
C LYS A 251 -1.36 27.86 -4.32
N ASN A 252 -1.58 26.64 -4.84
CA ASN A 252 -1.85 25.45 -4.00
C ASN A 252 -0.72 24.42 -4.02
N ARG A 253 0.43 24.70 -4.63
CA ARG A 253 1.59 23.81 -4.65
C ARG A 253 2.71 24.37 -3.79
N LYS A 254 2.81 23.89 -2.58
CA LYS A 254 4.01 24.08 -1.77
C LYS A 254 5.24 23.32 -2.30
N TYR A 255 5.06 22.25 -3.10
CA TYR A 255 6.15 21.35 -3.51
C TYR A 255 5.95 20.84 -4.94
N ILE A 256 7.05 20.67 -5.68
CA ILE A 256 7.09 19.85 -6.90
C ILE A 256 6.99 18.40 -6.40
N ASP A 257 5.96 17.70 -6.86
CA ASP A 257 5.76 16.32 -6.51
C ASP A 257 6.61 15.45 -7.47
N TYR A 258 7.66 14.82 -6.94
CA TYR A 258 8.48 13.88 -7.70
C TYR A 258 7.84 12.49 -7.77
N ASN A 259 6.51 12.42 -7.83
CA ASN A 259 5.81 11.16 -8.08
C ASN A 259 5.97 10.78 -9.56
N PRO A 260 6.47 9.57 -9.84
CA PRO A 260 6.67 9.14 -11.21
C PRO A 260 5.37 8.70 -11.87
N ILE A 261 5.31 8.85 -13.19
CA ILE A 261 4.44 8.07 -14.05
C ILE A 261 5.20 6.82 -14.46
N ILE A 262 4.59 5.67 -14.25
CA ILE A 262 5.15 4.39 -14.70
C ILE A 262 4.49 4.02 -16.03
N LYS A 263 5.32 3.81 -17.06
CA LYS A 263 4.91 3.27 -18.35
C LYS A 263 5.50 1.89 -18.54
N ILE A 264 4.70 0.87 -18.34
CA ILE A 264 5.16 -0.51 -18.42
C ILE A 264 5.10 -0.97 -19.87
N PRO A 265 6.18 -1.53 -20.43
CA PRO A 265 6.24 -1.95 -21.84
C PRO A 265 5.54 -3.29 -22.10
N ILE A 266 4.84 -3.83 -21.12
CA ILE A 266 4.04 -5.05 -21.29
C ILE A 266 2.75 -4.65 -22.00
N ARG A 267 2.61 -5.05 -23.24
CA ARG A 267 1.33 -4.98 -23.96
C ARG A 267 0.42 -6.01 -23.35
N GLY A 268 -0.80 -5.55 -23.02
CA GLY A 268 -1.77 -6.32 -22.26
C GLY A 268 -1.89 -7.76 -22.69
N ILE A 269 -2.08 -8.56 -21.70
CA ILE A 269 -2.53 -9.95 -21.84
C ILE A 269 -3.99 -9.89 -22.20
#